data_b03318a3ae318f3899aa48b9e96b354a
#
_entry.id   b03318a3ae318f3899aa48b9e96b354a
#
_cell.length_a   1.000
_cell.length_b   1.000
_cell.length_c   1.000
_cell.angle_alpha   90.00
_cell.angle_beta   90.00
_cell.angle_gamma   90.00
#
_symmetry.space_group_name_H-M   'P 1'
#
loop_
_entity.id
_entity.type
_entity.pdbx_description
1 polymer ?
#
loop_
_entity_poly.entity_id
_entity_poly.type
_entity_poly.pdbx_seq_one_letter_code
_entity_poly.pdbx_strand_id
1 'polypeptide(L)'
;GHPELSQLPWALWGHSGGGHWAGGMTLLFPERTIASWLRSGVPLLEENPKRPQIKPHDLPQTALEVPIMCNPGTQEGVTVTTGKFKGTWPANLAFIEAVRKRDGLLGVAVDPLTSHECGNQRYMAIPWLDACLRARLPKENGKPLKAMPRSEAWMAEIAGFKAWPAQEATDPDTLAWLPNEAIAKKWMQYVKNTAVADTTPPPSPTNVIRKGNRIVWLCEADLESGLSHFIVKRVGKRFARVAEKSENKFGRP
;
A
#
# COMPACT_ATOMS: atom_id res chain seq x y z
N GLY A 1 21.03 21.47 3.07
CA GLY A 1 19.86 20.72 3.54
C GLY A 1 18.58 21.38 3.08
N HIS A 2 17.49 20.68 3.30
CA HIS A 2 16.13 21.08 2.93
C HIS A 2 15.28 21.20 4.21
N PRO A 3 15.37 22.31 4.96
CA PRO A 3 14.66 22.46 6.23
C PRO A 3 13.13 22.40 6.06
N GLU A 4 12.61 22.78 4.89
CA GLU A 4 11.19 22.70 4.53
C GLU A 4 10.63 21.28 4.65
N LEU A 5 11.45 20.24 4.43
CA LEU A 5 11.02 18.83 4.54
C LEU A 5 10.62 18.45 5.97
N SER A 6 11.15 19.16 6.98
CA SER A 6 10.80 18.89 8.39
C SER A 6 9.34 19.18 8.71
N GLN A 7 8.68 20.03 7.92
CA GLN A 7 7.29 20.44 8.12
C GLN A 7 6.29 19.75 7.19
N LEU A 8 6.78 19.01 6.19
CA LEU A 8 5.88 18.33 5.26
C LEU A 8 5.22 17.12 5.91
N PRO A 9 3.93 16.90 5.65
CA PRO A 9 3.29 15.62 5.96
C PRO A 9 3.82 14.52 5.03
N TRP A 10 3.68 13.29 5.46
CA TRP A 10 4.17 12.13 4.72
C TRP A 10 3.09 11.07 4.50
N ALA A 11 3.18 10.36 3.37
CA ALA A 11 2.54 9.08 3.16
C ALA A 11 3.59 7.98 3.34
N LEU A 12 3.29 6.99 4.16
CA LEU A 12 4.25 5.96 4.54
C LEU A 12 3.92 4.64 3.83
N TRP A 13 4.94 3.99 3.30
CA TRP A 13 4.81 2.70 2.66
C TRP A 13 5.98 1.80 3.07
N GLY A 14 5.68 0.74 3.80
CA GLY A 14 6.70 -0.15 4.34
C GLY A 14 6.39 -1.62 4.13
N HIS A 15 7.44 -2.43 3.92
CA HIS A 15 7.36 -3.88 3.83
C HIS A 15 8.16 -4.53 4.97
N SER A 16 7.60 -5.56 5.62
CA SER A 16 8.25 -6.32 6.69
C SER A 16 8.70 -5.41 7.84
N GLY A 17 10.00 -5.34 8.13
CA GLY A 17 10.56 -4.36 9.07
C GLY A 17 10.21 -2.91 8.74
N GLY A 18 10.13 -2.55 7.45
CA GLY A 18 9.65 -1.25 7.00
C GLY A 18 8.16 -1.02 7.31
N GLY A 19 7.33 -2.08 7.30
CA GLY A 19 5.93 -2.01 7.73
C GLY A 19 5.81 -1.73 9.22
N HIS A 20 6.60 -2.42 10.06
CA HIS A 20 6.69 -2.11 11.50
C HIS A 20 7.09 -0.66 11.74
N TRP A 21 8.13 -0.19 11.02
CA TRP A 21 8.59 1.20 11.13
C TRP A 21 7.52 2.20 10.67
N ALA A 22 6.92 2.01 9.49
CA ALA A 22 5.90 2.89 8.96
C ALA A 22 4.67 2.98 9.89
N GLY A 23 4.23 1.84 10.42
CA GLY A 23 3.15 1.80 11.40
C GLY A 23 3.54 2.49 12.71
N GLY A 24 4.74 2.24 13.24
CA GLY A 24 5.26 2.92 14.43
C GLY A 24 5.30 4.45 14.24
N MET A 25 5.80 4.92 13.11
CA MET A 25 5.78 6.36 12.77
C MET A 25 4.36 6.93 12.71
N THR A 26 3.40 6.15 12.21
CA THR A 26 1.99 6.56 12.20
C THR A 26 1.44 6.75 13.61
N LEU A 27 1.77 5.84 14.54
CA LEU A 27 1.32 5.93 15.92
C LEU A 27 2.00 7.06 16.69
N LEU A 28 3.27 7.34 16.40
CA LEU A 28 4.05 8.39 17.06
C LEU A 28 3.75 9.81 16.51
N PHE A 29 3.41 9.93 15.22
CA PHE A 29 3.23 11.22 14.55
C PHE A 29 1.97 11.23 13.67
N PRO A 30 0.79 10.94 14.25
CA PRO A 30 -0.46 10.85 13.50
C PRO A 30 -0.85 12.15 12.81
N GLU A 31 -0.50 13.31 13.40
CA GLU A 31 -0.77 14.66 12.87
C GLU A 31 0.01 14.97 11.59
N ARG A 32 1.11 14.25 11.35
CA ARG A 32 1.94 14.39 10.14
C ARG A 32 1.70 13.29 9.11
N THR A 33 1.03 12.21 9.50
CA THR A 33 0.83 11.04 8.63
C THR A 33 -0.47 11.17 7.86
N ILE A 34 -0.36 11.27 6.55
CA ILE A 34 -1.52 11.32 5.64
C ILE A 34 -2.18 9.94 5.57
N ALA A 35 -1.40 8.91 5.32
CA ALA A 35 -1.84 7.53 5.24
C ALA A 35 -0.64 6.58 5.33
N SER A 36 -0.88 5.31 5.68
CA SER A 36 0.15 4.28 5.81
C SER A 36 -0.24 2.97 5.17
N TRP A 37 0.63 2.46 4.29
CA TRP A 37 0.53 1.13 3.70
C TRP A 37 1.53 0.18 4.35
N LEU A 38 1.03 -0.86 5.01
CA LEU A 38 1.80 -1.79 5.83
C LEU A 38 1.80 -3.18 5.20
N ARG A 39 2.82 -3.47 4.40
CA ARG A 39 3.01 -4.79 3.79
C ARG A 39 3.69 -5.75 4.76
N SER A 40 3.01 -6.83 5.15
CA SER A 40 3.56 -7.96 5.90
C SER A 40 4.25 -7.57 7.22
N GLY A 41 3.87 -6.46 7.84
CA GLY A 41 4.42 -5.99 9.11
C GLY A 41 3.62 -4.82 9.67
N VAL A 42 3.25 -4.90 10.94
CA VAL A 42 2.50 -3.88 11.68
C VAL A 42 3.22 -3.54 12.98
N PRO A 43 3.01 -2.38 13.60
CA PRO A 43 3.61 -2.05 14.89
C PRO A 43 3.11 -3.02 15.98
N LEU A 44 3.95 -3.28 16.98
CA LEU A 44 3.55 -4.03 18.16
C LEU A 44 2.79 -3.10 19.12
N LEU A 45 1.65 -3.56 19.61
CA LEU A 45 0.89 -2.88 20.68
C LEU A 45 1.13 -3.52 22.06
N GLU A 46 1.72 -4.72 22.07
CA GLU A 46 2.05 -5.47 23.28
C GLU A 46 3.49 -6.00 23.19
N GLU A 47 4.07 -6.32 24.35
CA GLU A 47 5.40 -6.92 24.41
C GLU A 47 5.43 -8.28 23.68
N ASN A 48 6.44 -8.48 22.86
CA ASN A 48 6.65 -9.75 22.20
C ASN A 48 7.85 -10.48 22.85
N PRO A 49 7.63 -11.58 23.58
CA PRO A 49 8.71 -12.30 24.27
C PRO A 49 9.81 -12.82 23.32
N LYS A 50 9.49 -13.02 22.03
CA LYS A 50 10.46 -13.41 21.00
C LYS A 50 11.26 -12.24 20.44
N ARG A 51 10.88 -11.01 20.76
CA ARG A 51 11.51 -9.76 20.28
C ARG A 51 11.54 -8.70 21.38
N PRO A 52 12.14 -8.99 22.54
CA PRO A 52 12.09 -8.11 23.73
C PRO A 52 12.77 -6.75 23.49
N GLN A 53 13.61 -6.65 22.47
CA GLN A 53 14.29 -5.41 22.06
C GLN A 53 13.35 -4.42 21.33
N ILE A 54 12.20 -4.89 20.84
CA ILE A 54 11.21 -4.03 20.16
C ILE A 54 10.17 -3.60 21.18
N LYS A 55 10.16 -2.32 21.52
CA LYS A 55 9.16 -1.75 22.43
C LYS A 55 7.81 -1.68 21.76
N PRO A 56 6.72 -2.01 22.46
CA PRO A 56 5.38 -1.77 21.96
C PRO A 56 5.08 -0.27 21.86
N HIS A 57 4.13 0.07 21.02
CA HIS A 57 3.62 1.42 20.85
C HIS A 57 2.24 1.55 21.48
N ASP A 58 1.96 2.69 22.07
CA ASP A 58 0.59 3.07 22.41
C ASP A 58 -0.22 3.25 21.12
N LEU A 59 -1.52 3.03 21.21
CA LEU A 59 -2.47 3.34 20.14
C LEU A 59 -3.26 4.61 20.53
N PRO A 60 -2.76 5.81 20.22
CA PRO A 60 -3.43 7.06 20.58
C PRO A 60 -4.71 7.26 19.77
N GLN A 61 -5.68 7.98 20.33
CA GLN A 61 -6.95 8.28 19.66
C GLN A 61 -6.75 8.98 18.32
N THR A 62 -5.77 9.87 18.23
CA THR A 62 -5.44 10.60 17.00
C THR A 62 -4.95 9.70 15.86
N ALA A 63 -4.31 8.57 16.17
CA ALA A 63 -3.87 7.62 15.15
C ALA A 63 -5.03 6.84 14.51
N LEU A 64 -6.19 6.75 15.20
CA LEU A 64 -7.39 6.11 14.64
C LEU A 64 -7.98 6.90 13.47
N GLU A 65 -7.68 8.20 13.37
CA GLU A 65 -8.10 9.08 12.27
C GLU A 65 -7.14 9.04 11.06
N VAL A 66 -6.05 8.29 11.17
CA VAL A 66 -5.11 8.11 10.06
C VAL A 66 -5.49 6.88 9.25
N PRO A 67 -5.73 6.99 7.94
CA PRO A 67 -5.93 5.83 7.09
C PRO A 67 -4.73 4.88 7.12
N ILE A 68 -4.98 3.64 7.49
CA ILE A 68 -3.97 2.57 7.49
C ILE A 68 -4.48 1.42 6.62
N MET A 69 -3.63 0.88 5.75
CA MET A 69 -3.92 -0.34 4.99
C MET A 69 -2.92 -1.42 5.37
N CYS A 70 -3.41 -2.52 5.92
CA CYS A 70 -2.63 -3.74 6.12
C CYS A 70 -2.71 -4.62 4.87
N ASN A 71 -1.55 -5.08 4.39
CA ASN A 71 -1.47 -5.86 3.16
C ASN A 71 -0.65 -7.15 3.38
N PRO A 72 -1.24 -8.18 4.01
CA PRO A 72 -0.62 -9.50 4.11
C PRO A 72 -0.77 -10.27 2.80
N GLY A 73 0.13 -11.25 2.57
CA GLY A 73 -0.03 -12.24 1.51
C GLY A 73 -0.88 -13.42 1.97
N THR A 74 -1.57 -14.09 1.04
CA THR A 74 -2.36 -15.30 1.35
C THR A 74 -1.55 -16.40 2.00
N GLN A 75 -0.25 -16.52 1.65
CA GLN A 75 0.67 -17.52 2.18
C GLN A 75 1.36 -17.11 3.49
N GLU A 76 0.97 -16.00 4.08
CA GLU A 76 1.48 -15.52 5.37
C GLU A 76 0.61 -15.95 6.56
N GLY A 77 -0.23 -16.94 6.38
CA GLY A 77 -1.12 -17.49 7.41
C GLY A 77 -2.60 -17.15 7.20
N VAL A 78 -2.95 -16.36 6.17
CA VAL A 78 -4.35 -16.02 5.87
C VAL A 78 -5.11 -17.23 5.39
N THR A 79 -4.65 -17.87 4.30
CA THR A 79 -5.23 -19.10 3.75
C THR A 79 -4.27 -20.28 3.82
N VAL A 80 -2.97 -20.05 3.64
CA VAL A 80 -1.93 -21.06 3.77
C VAL A 80 -1.28 -20.93 5.15
N THR A 81 -1.66 -21.83 6.06
CA THR A 81 -1.25 -21.82 7.48
C THR A 81 0.03 -22.61 7.75
N THR A 82 0.80 -22.92 6.72
CA THR A 82 2.09 -23.62 6.78
C THR A 82 3.22 -22.71 6.28
N GLY A 83 4.47 -23.12 6.49
CA GLY A 83 5.62 -22.38 6.00
C GLY A 83 6.18 -21.36 7.00
N LYS A 84 7.27 -20.71 6.57
CA LYS A 84 8.10 -19.81 7.41
C LYS A 84 7.32 -18.59 7.94
N PHE A 85 6.46 -18.04 7.15
CA PHE A 85 5.78 -16.77 7.43
C PHE A 85 4.33 -16.91 7.91
N LYS A 86 3.88 -18.12 8.19
CA LYS A 86 2.51 -18.40 8.69
C LYS A 86 2.08 -17.61 9.93
N GLY A 87 3.03 -17.11 10.70
CA GLY A 87 2.76 -16.31 11.90
C GLY A 87 2.56 -14.82 11.64
N THR A 88 2.72 -14.36 10.40
CA THR A 88 2.54 -12.94 10.04
C THR A 88 1.08 -12.52 10.18
N TRP A 89 0.15 -13.32 9.68
CA TRP A 89 -1.28 -13.01 9.75
C TRP A 89 -1.81 -12.88 11.18
N PRO A 90 -1.61 -13.84 12.11
CA PRO A 90 -2.06 -13.68 13.49
C PRO A 90 -1.50 -12.41 14.16
N ALA A 91 -0.25 -12.04 13.89
CA ALA A 91 0.34 -10.82 14.42
C ALA A 91 -0.30 -9.55 13.83
N ASN A 92 -0.61 -9.55 12.53
CA ASN A 92 -1.30 -8.45 11.88
C ASN A 92 -2.75 -8.35 12.36
N LEU A 93 -3.43 -9.48 12.55
CA LEU A 93 -4.83 -9.52 12.97
C LEU A 93 -5.03 -8.85 14.33
N ALA A 94 -4.13 -9.10 15.29
CA ALA A 94 -4.20 -8.46 16.60
C ALA A 94 -4.17 -6.92 16.51
N PHE A 95 -3.32 -6.37 15.66
CA PHE A 95 -3.28 -4.93 15.38
C PHE A 95 -4.55 -4.43 14.69
N ILE A 96 -5.01 -5.16 13.67
CA ILE A 96 -6.22 -4.84 12.91
C ILE A 96 -7.43 -4.76 13.85
N GLU A 97 -7.63 -5.78 14.69
CA GLU A 97 -8.72 -5.82 15.65
C GLU A 97 -8.65 -4.69 16.69
N ALA A 98 -7.45 -4.40 17.23
CA ALA A 98 -7.27 -3.33 18.20
C ALA A 98 -7.65 -1.96 17.61
N VAL A 99 -7.31 -1.70 16.34
CA VAL A 99 -7.67 -0.46 15.67
C VAL A 99 -9.16 -0.43 15.31
N ARG A 100 -9.70 -1.52 14.75
CA ARG A 100 -11.10 -1.57 14.31
C ARG A 100 -12.10 -1.52 15.44
N LYS A 101 -11.85 -2.19 16.57
CA LYS A 101 -12.69 -2.11 17.79
C LYS A 101 -12.83 -0.69 18.34
N ARG A 102 -11.98 0.24 17.94
CA ARG A 102 -12.02 1.65 18.30
C ARG A 102 -12.43 2.54 17.12
N ASP A 103 -13.09 1.98 16.12
CA ASP A 103 -13.54 2.65 14.87
C ASP A 103 -12.41 3.37 14.10
N GLY A 104 -11.16 2.85 14.17
CA GLY A 104 -10.04 3.40 13.44
C GLY A 104 -10.15 3.15 11.93
N LEU A 105 -9.58 4.03 11.12
CA LEU A 105 -9.62 4.01 9.65
C LEU A 105 -8.64 2.97 9.08
N LEU A 106 -8.88 1.69 9.37
CA LEU A 106 -8.00 0.61 8.95
C LEU A 106 -8.65 -0.32 7.94
N GLY A 107 -8.00 -0.43 6.78
CA GLY A 107 -8.31 -1.37 5.72
C GLY A 107 -7.41 -2.61 5.74
N VAL A 108 -7.87 -3.68 5.11
CA VAL A 108 -7.09 -4.90 4.89
C VAL A 108 -7.20 -5.31 3.44
N ALA A 109 -6.08 -5.43 2.75
CA ALA A 109 -6.04 -5.86 1.36
C ALA A 109 -5.11 -7.09 1.24
N VAL A 110 -5.67 -8.28 1.32
CA VAL A 110 -4.91 -9.54 1.20
C VAL A 110 -4.40 -9.69 -0.24
N ASP A 111 -3.09 -9.87 -0.40
CA ASP A 111 -2.46 -10.05 -1.71
C ASP A 111 -2.50 -11.53 -2.12
N PRO A 112 -3.27 -11.89 -3.16
CA PRO A 112 -3.43 -13.28 -3.57
C PRO A 112 -2.11 -13.92 -4.02
N LEU A 113 -1.95 -15.20 -3.70
CA LEU A 113 -0.85 -16.07 -4.15
C LEU A 113 0.55 -15.61 -3.73
N THR A 114 0.66 -14.63 -2.82
CA THR A 114 1.94 -14.10 -2.33
C THR A 114 2.24 -14.52 -0.90
N SER A 115 3.51 -14.51 -0.54
CA SER A 115 4.03 -14.72 0.80
C SER A 115 4.66 -13.42 1.33
N HIS A 116 5.89 -13.48 1.85
CA HIS A 116 6.59 -12.36 2.50
C HIS A 116 7.41 -11.49 1.53
N GLU A 117 7.15 -11.56 0.26
CA GLU A 117 7.70 -10.67 -0.77
C GLU A 117 6.84 -9.41 -0.95
N CYS A 118 7.35 -8.44 -1.68
CA CYS A 118 6.61 -7.22 -2.00
C CYS A 118 5.30 -7.50 -2.77
N GLY A 119 5.26 -8.58 -3.55
CA GLY A 119 4.08 -9.03 -4.27
C GLY A 119 3.52 -7.97 -5.22
N ASN A 120 2.20 -7.94 -5.28
CA ASN A 120 1.45 -7.08 -6.21
C ASN A 120 0.90 -5.81 -5.55
N GLN A 121 1.36 -5.50 -4.36
CA GLN A 121 0.83 -4.40 -3.52
C GLN A 121 0.66 -3.07 -4.27
N ARG A 122 1.53 -2.72 -5.22
CA ARG A 122 1.47 -1.46 -5.95
C ARG A 122 0.14 -1.20 -6.65
N TYR A 123 -0.51 -2.24 -7.13
CA TYR A 123 -1.79 -2.12 -7.84
C TYR A 123 -2.92 -1.60 -6.96
N MET A 124 -2.82 -1.82 -5.65
CA MET A 124 -3.79 -1.31 -4.70
C MET A 124 -3.23 -0.15 -3.85
N ALA A 125 -1.93 -0.19 -3.51
CA ALA A 125 -1.30 0.83 -2.68
C ALA A 125 -1.33 2.21 -3.34
N ILE A 126 -0.97 2.30 -4.63
CA ILE A 126 -0.89 3.59 -5.33
C ILE A 126 -2.27 4.27 -5.43
N PRO A 127 -3.32 3.64 -5.98
CA PRO A 127 -4.64 4.30 -6.04
C PRO A 127 -5.23 4.58 -4.66
N TRP A 128 -4.96 3.74 -3.66
CA TRP A 128 -5.44 3.97 -2.30
C TRP A 128 -4.71 5.16 -1.65
N LEU A 129 -3.37 5.23 -1.76
CA LEU A 129 -2.60 6.37 -1.25
C LEU A 129 -3.00 7.67 -1.95
N ASP A 130 -3.21 7.65 -3.28
CA ASP A 130 -3.67 8.83 -4.03
C ASP A 130 -5.04 9.31 -3.53
N ALA A 131 -5.99 8.41 -3.28
CA ALA A 131 -7.28 8.76 -2.71
C ALA A 131 -7.14 9.40 -1.32
N CYS A 132 -6.30 8.86 -0.45
CA CYS A 132 -6.03 9.42 0.88
C CYS A 132 -5.33 10.79 0.80
N LEU A 133 -4.35 10.94 -0.10
CA LEU A 133 -3.66 12.20 -0.34
C LEU A 133 -4.65 13.29 -0.77
N ARG A 134 -5.49 13.02 -1.76
CA ARG A 134 -6.52 13.97 -2.25
C ARG A 134 -7.50 14.38 -1.17
N ALA A 135 -7.91 13.44 -0.32
CA ALA A 135 -8.86 13.71 0.74
C ALA A 135 -8.24 14.54 1.89
N ARG A 136 -7.00 14.23 2.28
CA ARG A 136 -6.40 14.78 3.51
C ARG A 136 -5.48 15.97 3.31
N LEU A 137 -4.86 16.13 2.16
CA LEU A 137 -3.99 17.29 1.93
C LEU A 137 -4.81 18.60 1.94
N PRO A 138 -4.37 19.61 2.68
CA PRO A 138 -4.97 20.93 2.62
C PRO A 138 -4.62 21.60 1.28
N LYS A 139 -5.45 22.55 0.84
CA LYS A 139 -5.16 23.36 -0.35
C LYS A 139 -4.00 24.34 -0.12
N GLU A 140 -3.83 24.77 1.11
CA GLU A 140 -2.80 25.73 1.52
C GLU A 140 -1.67 25.02 2.26
N ASN A 141 -0.43 25.34 1.92
CA ASN A 141 0.74 24.78 2.61
C ASN A 141 0.76 25.19 4.09
N GLY A 142 1.22 24.28 4.94
CA GLY A 142 1.36 24.52 6.38
C GLY A 142 0.04 24.44 7.18
N LYS A 143 -1.10 24.19 6.54
CA LYS A 143 -2.35 23.91 7.27
C LYS A 143 -2.39 22.45 7.74
N PRO A 144 -3.10 22.17 8.85
CA PRO A 144 -3.30 20.79 9.32
C PRO A 144 -3.93 19.89 8.26
N LEU A 145 -3.64 18.60 8.35
CA LEU A 145 -4.30 17.58 7.53
C LEU A 145 -5.81 17.59 7.79
N LYS A 146 -6.59 17.42 6.73
CA LYS A 146 -8.04 17.28 6.83
C LYS A 146 -8.42 15.90 7.36
N ALA A 147 -9.54 15.80 8.04
CA ALA A 147 -10.14 14.50 8.37
C ALA A 147 -10.58 13.77 7.10
N MET A 148 -10.58 12.43 7.14
CA MET A 148 -11.19 11.63 6.08
C MET A 148 -12.71 11.79 6.08
N PRO A 149 -13.34 11.94 4.90
CA PRO A 149 -14.80 11.95 4.80
C PRO A 149 -15.35 10.54 5.10
N ARG A 150 -16.01 10.39 6.25
CA ARG A 150 -16.60 9.10 6.66
C ARG A 150 -17.92 8.77 5.97
N SER A 151 -18.60 9.77 5.43
CA SER A 151 -19.88 9.60 4.70
C SER A 151 -19.74 8.81 3.39
N GLU A 152 -18.55 8.79 2.81
CA GLU A 152 -18.26 8.06 1.57
C GLU A 152 -17.64 6.67 1.83
N ALA A 153 -17.45 6.31 3.11
CA ALA A 153 -16.76 5.10 3.50
C ALA A 153 -17.48 3.83 3.05
N TRP A 154 -16.69 2.82 2.79
CA TRP A 154 -17.13 1.44 2.56
C TRP A 154 -16.51 0.54 3.61
N MET A 155 -17.20 -0.57 3.89
CA MET A 155 -16.71 -1.65 4.74
C MET A 155 -16.44 -2.88 3.90
N ALA A 156 -15.43 -3.66 4.29
CA ALA A 156 -15.01 -4.84 3.57
C ALA A 156 -14.73 -6.00 4.52
N GLU A 157 -14.92 -7.22 4.07
CA GLU A 157 -14.50 -8.41 4.80
C GLU A 157 -12.98 -8.39 5.03
N ILE A 158 -12.52 -8.65 6.25
CA ILE A 158 -11.09 -8.56 6.60
C ILE A 158 -10.23 -9.53 5.78
N ALA A 159 -10.69 -10.75 5.54
CA ALA A 159 -9.99 -11.75 4.73
C ALA A 159 -10.89 -12.35 3.64
N GLY A 160 -11.88 -11.60 3.20
CA GLY A 160 -12.83 -12.00 2.17
C GLY A 160 -12.68 -11.20 0.89
N PHE A 161 -13.78 -11.12 0.12
CA PHE A 161 -13.80 -10.54 -1.22
C PHE A 161 -14.93 -9.54 -1.44
N LYS A 162 -15.75 -9.27 -0.42
CA LYS A 162 -16.93 -8.41 -0.52
C LYS A 162 -16.70 -7.09 0.21
N ALA A 163 -17.26 -6.04 -0.36
CA ALA A 163 -17.35 -4.72 0.25
C ALA A 163 -18.70 -4.10 -0.09
N TRP A 164 -19.20 -3.23 0.81
CA TRP A 164 -20.48 -2.52 0.69
C TRP A 164 -20.40 -1.15 1.37
N PRO A 165 -21.34 -0.23 1.09
CA PRO A 165 -21.37 1.08 1.75
C PRO A 165 -21.39 0.95 3.28
N ALA A 166 -20.69 1.84 3.98
CA ALA A 166 -20.53 1.74 5.44
C ALA A 166 -21.88 1.80 6.20
N GLN A 167 -22.86 2.51 5.66
CA GLN A 167 -24.21 2.60 6.25
C GLN A 167 -25.00 1.28 6.20
N GLU A 168 -24.57 0.31 5.39
CA GLU A 168 -25.17 -1.02 5.26
C GLU A 168 -24.48 -2.07 6.15
N ALA A 169 -23.40 -1.69 6.83
CA ALA A 169 -22.62 -2.61 7.68
C ALA A 169 -23.34 -2.86 9.00
N THR A 170 -23.49 -4.14 9.35
CA THR A 170 -24.14 -4.55 10.62
C THR A 170 -23.17 -4.61 11.80
N ASP A 171 -21.91 -4.97 11.56
CA ASP A 171 -20.85 -5.10 12.58
C ASP A 171 -19.56 -4.42 12.11
N PRO A 172 -19.51 -3.07 12.08
CA PRO A 172 -18.41 -2.33 11.48
C PRO A 172 -17.05 -2.61 12.14
N ASP A 173 -17.04 -2.97 13.44
CA ASP A 173 -15.80 -3.25 14.19
C ASP A 173 -15.10 -4.54 13.71
N THR A 174 -15.84 -5.45 13.09
CA THR A 174 -15.32 -6.71 12.54
C THR A 174 -14.91 -6.60 11.08
N LEU A 175 -15.06 -5.42 10.50
CA LEU A 175 -14.84 -5.15 9.08
C LEU A 175 -13.66 -4.21 8.85
N ALA A 176 -13.03 -4.34 7.70
CA ALA A 176 -12.02 -3.42 7.21
C ALA A 176 -12.66 -2.16 6.63
N TRP A 177 -12.05 -1.00 6.86
CA TRP A 177 -12.48 0.28 6.34
C TRP A 177 -11.86 0.59 4.98
N LEU A 178 -12.63 1.19 4.08
CA LEU A 178 -12.17 1.70 2.78
C LEU A 178 -12.68 3.14 2.57
N PRO A 179 -11.90 4.03 1.92
CA PRO A 179 -12.21 5.46 1.86
C PRO A 179 -13.45 5.82 1.03
N ASN A 180 -13.76 5.07 -0.04
CA ASN A 180 -14.87 5.35 -0.94
C ASN A 180 -15.16 4.16 -1.88
N GLU A 181 -16.24 4.30 -2.66
CA GLU A 181 -16.68 3.29 -3.63
C GLU A 181 -15.63 2.94 -4.69
N ALA A 182 -14.94 3.93 -5.24
CA ALA A 182 -13.94 3.71 -6.30
C ALA A 182 -12.79 2.82 -5.80
N ILE A 183 -12.35 3.06 -4.56
CA ILE A 183 -11.33 2.23 -3.90
C ILE A 183 -11.90 0.86 -3.52
N ALA A 184 -13.16 0.77 -3.09
CA ALA A 184 -13.79 -0.51 -2.77
C ALA A 184 -13.89 -1.42 -4.00
N LYS A 185 -14.26 -0.88 -5.17
CA LYS A 185 -14.27 -1.62 -6.44
C LYS A 185 -12.88 -2.15 -6.83
N LYS A 186 -11.85 -1.32 -6.71
CA LYS A 186 -10.46 -1.73 -6.95
C LYS A 186 -10.00 -2.77 -5.93
N TRP A 187 -10.37 -2.61 -4.67
CA TRP A 187 -10.07 -3.56 -3.61
C TRP A 187 -10.69 -4.93 -3.88
N MET A 188 -11.98 -5.01 -4.22
CA MET A 188 -12.65 -6.28 -4.56
C MET A 188 -11.99 -7.00 -5.75
N GLN A 189 -11.51 -6.24 -6.73
CA GLN A 189 -10.76 -6.80 -7.86
C GLN A 189 -9.39 -7.32 -7.41
N TYR A 190 -8.65 -6.52 -6.64
CA TYR A 190 -7.30 -6.84 -6.17
C TYR A 190 -7.26 -8.08 -5.28
N VAL A 191 -8.12 -8.18 -4.26
CA VAL A 191 -8.11 -9.31 -3.31
C VAL A 191 -8.57 -10.61 -3.94
N LYS A 192 -9.38 -10.56 -5.01
CA LYS A 192 -9.88 -11.73 -5.71
C LYS A 192 -8.84 -12.34 -6.66
N ASN A 193 -8.22 -11.52 -7.43
CA ASN A 193 -7.08 -11.88 -8.27
C ASN A 193 -6.26 -10.61 -8.54
N THR A 194 -4.96 -10.77 -8.74
CA THR A 194 -4.08 -9.64 -9.05
C THR A 194 -4.07 -9.28 -10.53
N ALA A 195 -4.94 -9.84 -11.34
CA ALA A 195 -5.10 -9.45 -12.73
C ALA A 195 -5.81 -8.09 -12.78
N VAL A 196 -5.03 -7.05 -12.76
CA VAL A 196 -5.51 -5.70 -13.07
C VAL A 196 -5.62 -5.62 -14.58
N ALA A 197 -6.79 -5.23 -15.09
CA ALA A 197 -6.95 -4.99 -16.52
C ALA A 197 -5.97 -3.88 -16.93
N ASP A 198 -5.11 -4.16 -17.89
CA ASP A 198 -4.22 -3.18 -18.49
C ASP A 198 -5.04 -2.34 -19.47
N THR A 199 -5.43 -1.16 -19.05
CA THR A 199 -6.31 -0.26 -19.79
C THR A 199 -5.62 1.01 -20.27
N THR A 200 -4.40 1.26 -19.83
CA THR A 200 -3.63 2.44 -20.21
C THR A 200 -2.27 2.07 -20.79
N PRO A 201 -1.80 2.75 -21.83
CA PRO A 201 -0.46 2.53 -22.33
C PRO A 201 0.58 3.06 -21.34
N PRO A 202 1.80 2.45 -21.29
CA PRO A 202 2.89 2.98 -20.49
C PRO A 202 3.17 4.45 -20.84
N PRO A 203 3.49 5.29 -19.84
CA PRO A 203 3.89 6.67 -20.08
C PRO A 203 5.08 6.75 -21.03
N SER A 204 5.08 7.74 -21.94
CA SER A 204 6.21 7.95 -22.82
C SER A 204 7.47 8.30 -22.03
N PRO A 205 8.65 7.77 -22.40
CA PRO A 205 9.89 8.15 -21.75
C PRO A 205 10.13 9.67 -21.86
N THR A 206 10.57 10.26 -20.76
CA THR A 206 10.94 11.69 -20.68
C THR A 206 12.44 11.85 -20.52
N ASN A 207 12.95 13.08 -20.72
CA ASN A 207 14.38 13.39 -20.59
C ASN A 207 15.31 12.47 -21.40
N VAL A 208 14.89 12.14 -22.60
CA VAL A 208 15.66 11.24 -23.50
C VAL A 208 16.94 11.96 -23.94
N ILE A 209 18.09 11.51 -23.45
CA ILE A 209 19.40 12.12 -23.72
C ILE A 209 20.34 11.06 -24.32
N ARG A 210 21.04 11.44 -25.38
CA ARG A 210 22.13 10.61 -25.90
C ARG A 210 23.45 10.95 -25.20
N LYS A 211 24.08 9.94 -24.62
CA LYS A 211 25.43 10.01 -24.04
C LYS A 211 26.35 9.05 -24.78
N GLY A 212 27.06 9.54 -25.80
CA GLY A 212 27.90 8.70 -26.65
C GLY A 212 27.07 7.65 -27.39
N ASN A 213 27.34 6.35 -27.14
CA ASN A 213 26.61 5.22 -27.73
C ASN A 213 25.41 4.76 -26.86
N ARG A 214 25.08 5.49 -25.79
CA ARG A 214 23.96 5.17 -24.90
C ARG A 214 22.86 6.21 -25.03
N ILE A 215 21.61 5.75 -24.93
CA ILE A 215 20.44 6.60 -24.74
C ILE A 215 20.02 6.41 -23.29
N VAL A 216 19.84 7.51 -22.57
CA VAL A 216 19.38 7.54 -21.17
C VAL A 216 18.06 8.29 -21.15
N TRP A 217 17.08 7.80 -20.41
CA TRP A 217 15.78 8.43 -20.26
C TRP A 217 15.21 8.17 -18.87
N LEU A 218 14.22 8.97 -18.49
CA LEU A 218 13.36 8.69 -17.35
C LEU A 218 12.09 8.01 -17.87
N CYS A 219 11.69 6.94 -17.20
CA CYS A 219 10.47 6.20 -17.48
C CYS A 219 9.66 6.10 -16.21
N GLU A 220 8.41 6.54 -16.26
CA GLU A 220 7.46 6.32 -15.18
C GLU A 220 6.89 4.90 -15.28
N ALA A 221 6.49 4.34 -14.13
CA ALA A 221 5.89 3.03 -14.10
C ALA A 221 4.47 3.08 -14.66
N ASP A 222 4.14 2.15 -15.54
CA ASP A 222 2.77 1.78 -15.79
C ASP A 222 2.21 1.09 -14.55
N LEU A 223 1.09 1.61 -14.04
CA LEU A 223 0.46 1.12 -12.82
C LEU A 223 -0.19 -0.25 -12.99
N GLU A 224 -0.61 -0.58 -14.19
CA GLU A 224 -1.40 -1.78 -14.51
C GLU A 224 -0.49 -2.96 -14.88
N SER A 225 0.43 -2.78 -15.80
CA SER A 225 1.34 -3.84 -16.27
C SER A 225 2.72 -3.82 -15.62
N GLY A 226 3.06 -2.75 -14.92
CA GLY A 226 4.38 -2.52 -14.36
C GLY A 226 5.36 -1.97 -15.39
N LEU A 227 6.64 -1.88 -15.02
CA LEU A 227 7.69 -1.38 -15.91
C LEU A 227 7.95 -2.38 -17.03
N SER A 228 7.68 -1.96 -18.26
CA SER A 228 8.15 -2.67 -19.46
C SER A 228 9.34 -1.92 -20.05
N HIS A 229 10.49 -2.57 -20.11
CA HIS A 229 11.66 -2.05 -20.78
C HIS A 229 11.83 -2.76 -22.12
N PHE A 230 11.94 -1.96 -23.17
CA PHE A 230 12.31 -2.48 -24.48
C PHE A 230 13.76 -2.11 -24.76
N ILE A 231 14.58 -3.10 -25.02
CA ILE A 231 15.91 -2.86 -25.55
C ILE A 231 15.80 -2.86 -27.08
N VAL A 232 16.08 -1.73 -27.68
CA VAL A 232 16.12 -1.59 -29.13
C VAL A 232 17.56 -1.44 -29.63
N LYS A 233 17.90 -2.14 -30.67
CA LYS A 233 19.18 -2.01 -31.36
C LYS A 233 18.95 -1.39 -32.74
N ARG A 234 19.75 -0.39 -33.09
CA ARG A 234 19.75 0.13 -34.43
C ARG A 234 20.43 -0.87 -35.38
N VAL A 235 19.69 -1.30 -36.40
CA VAL A 235 20.21 -2.13 -37.48
C VAL A 235 20.05 -1.36 -38.79
N GLY A 236 21.15 -0.79 -39.30
CA GLY A 236 21.11 0.14 -40.42
C GLY A 236 20.29 1.39 -40.14
N LYS A 237 19.25 1.65 -40.92
CA LYS A 237 18.31 2.78 -40.72
C LYS A 237 17.08 2.44 -39.86
N ARG A 238 16.94 1.19 -39.41
CA ARG A 238 15.78 0.70 -38.64
C ARG A 238 16.18 0.35 -37.20
N PHE A 239 15.20 0.40 -36.28
CA PHE A 239 15.35 -0.15 -34.96
C PHE A 239 14.73 -1.54 -34.91
N ALA A 240 15.46 -2.49 -34.35
CA ALA A 240 14.95 -3.83 -34.08
C ALA A 240 14.81 -4.02 -32.56
N ARG A 241 13.72 -4.65 -32.15
CA ARG A 241 13.52 -5.06 -30.75
C ARG A 241 14.48 -6.20 -30.43
N VAL A 242 15.23 -6.07 -29.34
CA VAL A 242 16.28 -7.04 -28.96
C VAL A 242 15.85 -7.89 -27.76
N ALA A 243 14.96 -7.39 -26.89
CA ALA A 243 14.46 -8.13 -25.75
C ALA A 243 13.02 -7.75 -25.40
N GLU A 244 12.27 -8.72 -24.89
CA GLU A 244 10.85 -8.56 -24.56
C GLU A 244 10.55 -8.25 -23.10
N LYS A 245 11.49 -8.52 -22.19
CA LYS A 245 11.26 -8.33 -20.76
C LYS A 245 12.50 -7.77 -20.07
N SER A 246 12.30 -6.74 -19.23
CA SER A 246 13.12 -6.60 -18.07
C SER A 246 12.53 -7.48 -16.98
N GLU A 247 13.35 -8.24 -16.29
CA GLU A 247 12.92 -8.86 -15.05
C GLU A 247 12.53 -7.77 -14.07
N ASN A 248 11.26 -7.71 -13.74
CA ASN A 248 10.78 -6.83 -12.70
C ASN A 248 11.23 -7.39 -11.34
N LYS A 249 12.31 -6.88 -10.80
CA LYS A 249 12.85 -7.28 -9.49
C LYS A 249 11.87 -7.01 -8.34
N PHE A 250 10.74 -6.37 -8.60
CA PHE A 250 9.74 -5.99 -7.62
C PHE A 250 8.41 -6.75 -7.75
N GLY A 251 8.41 -7.95 -8.31
CA GLY A 251 7.35 -8.87 -8.02
C GLY A 251 6.31 -9.15 -9.06
N ARG A 252 6.69 -9.25 -10.31
CA ARG A 252 6.07 -10.21 -11.25
C ARG A 252 7.08 -10.64 -12.31
N PRO A 253 7.01 -11.95 -12.69
CA PRO A 253 7.68 -12.37 -13.91
C PRO A 253 7.05 -11.71 -15.12
#